data_7d86cd11152a220f13cda9ef3a05e0de
#
_entry.id   7d86cd11152a220f13cda9ef3a05e0de
#
_cell.length_a   1.000
_cell.length_b   1.000
_cell.length_c   1.000
_cell.angle_alpha   90.00
_cell.angle_beta   90.00
_cell.angle_gamma   90.00
#
_symmetry.space_group_name_H-M   'P 1'
#
loop_
_entity.id
_entity.type
_entity.pdbx_description
1 polymer ?
#
loop_
_entity_poly.entity_id
_entity_poly.type
_entity_poly.pdbx_seq_one_letter_code
_entity_poly.pdbx_strand_id
1 'polypeptide(L)'
;MSQYYDQNGPQGQFGQQGQFGQPNQPMNQPMYQQYANHWDQGTYDQIPPQEAQQNYQQFIQNAPPQMVEQAHQQYYQQMPPEQHAGLMQGLMGGLMQRGLDPRQAGVQNMDPNTMSPQDSARMTGYAQQQAPDLLHQVMGPGGPLGSTGAKLAAAGVLAFAAKQFLGGGMGGGGNTGGGFL
;
A
#
# COMPACT_ATOMS: atom_id res chain seq x y z
N MET A 1 -34.28 -60.65 19.26
CA MET A 1 -34.97 -59.50 18.69
C MET A 1 -33.99 -58.36 18.66
N SER A 2 -33.33 -58.21 17.56
CA SER A 2 -32.27 -57.18 17.35
C SER A 2 -32.85 -56.08 16.46
N GLN A 3 -32.83 -54.87 16.97
CA GLN A 3 -33.18 -53.72 16.15
C GLN A 3 -31.89 -52.99 15.78
N TYR A 4 -31.58 -52.97 14.50
CA TYR A 4 -30.58 -52.15 13.85
C TYR A 4 -31.13 -50.74 13.73
N TYR A 5 -30.41 -49.77 14.27
CA TYR A 5 -30.60 -48.36 13.94
C TYR A 5 -29.58 -47.97 12.91
N ASP A 6 -30.10 -47.64 11.77
CA ASP A 6 -29.43 -47.03 10.63
C ASP A 6 -29.08 -45.60 10.99
N GLN A 7 -27.77 -45.28 11.05
CA GLN A 7 -27.25 -43.91 11.22
C GLN A 7 -26.66 -43.44 9.92
N ASN A 8 -27.50 -42.95 9.04
CA ASN A 8 -27.06 -42.18 7.87
C ASN A 8 -27.78 -40.83 7.85
N GLY A 9 -27.26 -39.90 8.65
CA GLY A 9 -27.65 -38.51 8.59
C GLY A 9 -26.69 -37.73 7.66
N PRO A 10 -27.22 -36.86 6.79
CA PRO A 10 -26.37 -36.09 5.88
C PRO A 10 -25.50 -35.07 6.64
N GLN A 11 -24.21 -35.18 6.43
CA GLN A 11 -23.25 -34.19 6.92
C GLN A 11 -23.50 -32.87 6.18
N GLY A 12 -24.18 -31.95 6.87
CA GLY A 12 -24.35 -30.58 6.45
C GLY A 12 -23.01 -29.84 6.52
N GLN A 13 -22.46 -29.58 5.36
CA GLN A 13 -21.37 -28.61 5.17
C GLN A 13 -21.92 -27.19 5.39
N PHE A 14 -21.92 -26.75 6.63
CA PHE A 14 -22.07 -25.34 6.94
C PHE A 14 -21.01 -24.96 7.99
N GLY A 15 -20.01 -24.18 7.55
CA GLY A 15 -19.03 -23.67 8.46
C GLY A 15 -17.84 -23.01 7.79
N GLN A 16 -18.07 -22.21 6.75
CA GLN A 16 -17.10 -21.16 6.44
C GLN A 16 -17.41 -19.98 7.37
N GLN A 17 -17.05 -20.17 8.63
CA GLN A 17 -16.96 -19.05 9.57
C GLN A 17 -15.75 -18.21 9.20
N GLY A 18 -16.01 -16.94 8.92
CA GLY A 18 -15.02 -15.93 8.66
C GLY A 18 -13.92 -15.96 9.71
N GLN A 19 -12.70 -16.21 9.26
CA GLN A 19 -11.50 -16.01 10.04
C GLN A 19 -11.30 -14.51 10.23
N PHE A 20 -11.92 -13.96 11.27
CA PHE A 20 -11.56 -12.67 11.77
C PHE A 20 -10.19 -12.76 12.44
N GLY A 21 -9.19 -12.15 11.81
CA GLY A 21 -8.06 -11.51 12.45
C GLY A 21 -7.22 -12.32 13.42
N GLN A 22 -6.28 -13.10 12.92
CA GLN A 22 -5.06 -13.36 13.70
C GLN A 22 -4.08 -12.20 13.45
N PRO A 23 -3.53 -11.57 14.52
CA PRO A 23 -2.66 -10.40 14.37
C PRO A 23 -1.25 -10.70 13.79
N ASN A 24 -1.02 -11.87 13.26
CA ASN A 24 0.24 -12.32 12.68
C ASN A 24 0.06 -13.07 11.34
N GLN A 25 -1.02 -12.81 10.59
CA GLN A 25 -1.03 -13.31 9.23
C GLN A 25 -0.11 -12.43 8.38
N PRO A 26 0.88 -13.01 7.68
CA PRO A 26 1.63 -12.25 6.67
C PRO A 26 0.60 -11.68 5.69
N MET A 27 0.69 -10.36 5.48
CA MET A 27 -0.17 -9.65 4.53
C MET A 27 -0.36 -10.53 3.30
N ASN A 28 -1.60 -10.69 2.86
CA ASN A 28 -2.05 -11.67 1.89
C ASN A 28 -1.13 -11.74 0.65
N GLN A 29 -0.08 -12.57 0.71
CA GLN A 29 0.99 -12.65 -0.29
C GLN A 29 0.50 -12.77 -1.74
N PRO A 30 -0.55 -13.60 -2.03
CA PRO A 30 -1.05 -13.71 -3.40
C PRO A 30 -1.58 -12.39 -3.96
N MET A 31 -2.23 -11.57 -3.13
CA MET A 31 -2.75 -10.26 -3.53
C MET A 31 -1.60 -9.30 -3.89
N TYR A 32 -0.57 -9.22 -3.05
CA TYR A 32 0.57 -8.35 -3.31
C TYR A 32 1.36 -8.79 -4.55
N GLN A 33 1.52 -10.09 -4.79
CA GLN A 33 2.13 -10.61 -6.02
C GLN A 33 1.35 -10.17 -7.27
N GLN A 34 0.04 -10.16 -7.20
CA GLN A 34 -0.80 -9.69 -8.29
C GLN A 34 -0.53 -8.22 -8.63
N TYR A 35 -0.44 -7.33 -7.63
CA TYR A 35 -0.11 -5.92 -7.86
C TYR A 35 1.29 -5.74 -8.45
N ALA A 36 2.29 -6.47 -7.97
CA ALA A 36 3.63 -6.42 -8.52
C ALA A 36 3.66 -6.87 -9.99
N ASN A 37 2.98 -7.95 -10.32
CA ASN A 37 2.89 -8.48 -11.69
C ASN A 37 2.16 -7.50 -12.63
N HIS A 38 1.04 -6.93 -12.20
CA HIS A 38 0.32 -5.94 -13.01
C HIS A 38 1.16 -4.68 -13.26
N TRP A 39 1.93 -4.26 -12.25
CA TRP A 39 2.83 -3.13 -12.41
C TRP A 39 3.95 -3.40 -13.41
N ASP A 40 4.62 -4.55 -13.31
CA ASP A 40 5.72 -4.94 -14.19
C ASP A 40 5.27 -5.17 -15.64
N GLN A 41 4.03 -5.61 -15.83
CA GLN A 41 3.43 -5.81 -17.15
C GLN A 41 2.74 -4.57 -17.72
N GLY A 42 2.63 -3.49 -16.96
CA GLY A 42 1.91 -2.29 -17.35
C GLY A 42 0.39 -2.50 -17.47
N THR A 43 -0.16 -3.54 -16.84
CA THR A 43 -1.57 -3.92 -16.91
C THR A 43 -2.38 -3.49 -15.68
N TYR A 44 -1.91 -2.48 -14.96
CA TYR A 44 -2.56 -1.94 -13.76
C TYR A 44 -3.97 -1.36 -14.02
N ASP A 45 -4.32 -1.04 -15.27
CA ASP A 45 -5.67 -0.62 -15.65
C ASP A 45 -6.69 -1.74 -15.53
N GLN A 46 -6.28 -2.98 -15.49
CA GLN A 46 -7.14 -4.14 -15.27
C GLN A 46 -7.56 -4.30 -13.80
N ILE A 47 -6.86 -3.65 -12.88
CA ILE A 47 -7.22 -3.67 -11.47
C ILE A 47 -8.44 -2.75 -11.25
N PRO A 48 -9.54 -3.24 -10.64
CA PRO A 48 -10.68 -2.41 -10.33
C PRO A 48 -10.30 -1.25 -9.37
N PRO A 49 -10.72 0.00 -9.62
CA PRO A 49 -10.35 1.14 -8.79
C PRO A 49 -10.74 0.99 -7.32
N GLN A 50 -11.89 0.40 -7.05
CA GLN A 50 -12.39 0.18 -5.69
C GLN A 50 -11.53 -0.85 -4.95
N GLU A 51 -11.13 -1.91 -5.63
CA GLU A 51 -10.25 -2.94 -5.07
C GLU A 51 -8.87 -2.35 -4.73
N ALA A 52 -8.27 -1.60 -5.65
CA ALA A 52 -6.99 -0.95 -5.42
C ALA A 52 -7.04 -0.04 -4.18
N GLN A 53 -8.11 0.74 -4.03
CA GLN A 53 -8.28 1.63 -2.89
C GLN A 53 -8.51 0.89 -1.57
N GLN A 54 -9.34 -0.13 -1.55
CA GLN A 54 -9.58 -0.93 -0.35
C GLN A 54 -8.30 -1.62 0.13
N ASN A 55 -7.55 -2.19 -0.80
CA ASN A 55 -6.29 -2.87 -0.48
C ASN A 55 -5.21 -1.87 -0.05
N TYR A 56 -5.17 -0.68 -0.65
CA TYR A 56 -4.30 0.41 -0.21
C TYR A 56 -4.63 0.85 1.22
N GLN A 57 -5.92 1.02 1.55
CA GLN A 57 -6.35 1.35 2.90
C GLN A 57 -5.92 0.29 3.92
N GLN A 58 -6.12 -0.98 3.59
CA GLN A 58 -5.67 -2.08 4.45
C GLN A 58 -4.15 -2.07 4.61
N PHE A 59 -3.42 -1.79 3.54
CA PHE A 59 -1.97 -1.68 3.60
C PHE A 59 -1.52 -0.58 4.55
N ILE A 60 -1.99 0.66 4.40
CA ILE A 60 -1.59 1.78 5.26
C ILE A 60 -2.00 1.63 6.72
N GLN A 61 -3.05 0.85 7.00
CA GLN A 61 -3.52 0.59 8.37
C GLN A 61 -2.73 -0.52 9.07
N ASN A 62 -2.24 -1.51 8.33
CA ASN A 62 -1.68 -2.72 8.90
C ASN A 62 -0.17 -2.87 8.67
N ALA A 63 0.41 -2.16 7.69
CA ALA A 63 1.82 -2.25 7.39
C ALA A 63 2.68 -1.45 8.40
N PRO A 64 3.90 -1.90 8.68
CA PRO A 64 4.85 -1.12 9.46
C PRO A 64 5.08 0.26 8.80
N PRO A 65 5.19 1.35 9.59
CA PRO A 65 5.36 2.70 9.04
C PRO A 65 6.53 2.85 8.07
N GLN A 66 7.63 2.16 8.34
CA GLN A 66 8.81 2.15 7.47
C GLN A 66 8.53 1.56 6.09
N MET A 67 7.72 0.49 6.03
CA MET A 67 7.32 -0.13 4.76
C MET A 67 6.40 0.80 3.98
N VAL A 68 5.47 1.46 4.65
CA VAL A 68 4.58 2.46 4.04
C VAL A 68 5.40 3.61 3.46
N GLU A 69 6.36 4.15 4.22
CA GLU A 69 7.25 5.22 3.76
C GLU A 69 8.07 4.79 2.53
N GLN A 70 8.70 3.62 2.57
CA GLN A 70 9.52 3.13 1.47
C GLN A 70 8.70 2.85 0.20
N ALA A 71 7.52 2.26 0.33
CA ALA A 71 6.64 2.01 -0.81
C ALA A 71 6.19 3.33 -1.48
N HIS A 72 5.84 4.33 -0.68
CA HIS A 72 5.50 5.65 -1.19
C HIS A 72 6.70 6.35 -1.83
N GLN A 73 7.88 6.28 -1.21
CA GLN A 73 9.09 6.85 -1.78
C GLN A 73 9.40 6.30 -3.16
N GLN A 74 9.32 4.98 -3.34
CA GLN A 74 9.55 4.35 -4.64
C GLN A 74 8.49 4.73 -5.67
N TYR A 75 7.23 4.84 -5.25
CA TYR A 75 6.16 5.28 -6.12
C TYR A 75 6.38 6.73 -6.58
N TYR A 76 6.73 7.65 -5.66
CA TYR A 76 6.97 9.06 -6.00
C TYR A 76 8.16 9.28 -6.93
N GLN A 77 9.17 8.40 -6.90
CA GLN A 77 10.29 8.44 -7.85
C GLN A 77 9.85 8.22 -9.31
N GLN A 78 8.73 7.55 -9.53
CA GLN A 78 8.22 7.23 -10.85
C GLN A 78 7.01 8.09 -11.26
N MET A 79 6.53 8.92 -10.33
CA MET A 79 5.39 9.80 -10.59
C MET A 79 5.81 10.98 -11.47
N PRO A 80 4.98 11.38 -12.45
CA PRO A 80 5.20 12.61 -13.20
C PRO A 80 5.29 13.82 -12.27
N PRO A 81 6.24 14.76 -12.50
CA PRO A 81 6.49 15.89 -11.58
C PRO A 81 5.26 16.74 -11.27
N GLU A 82 4.41 16.97 -12.27
CA GLU A 82 3.18 17.77 -12.10
C GLU A 82 2.17 17.08 -11.17
N GLN A 83 2.01 15.77 -11.33
CA GLN A 83 1.12 14.98 -10.46
C GLN A 83 1.67 14.92 -9.03
N HIS A 84 2.97 14.75 -8.90
CA HIS A 84 3.66 14.76 -7.60
C HIS A 84 3.48 16.09 -6.89
N ALA A 85 3.72 17.21 -7.58
CA ALA A 85 3.53 18.55 -7.03
C ALA A 85 2.08 18.81 -6.60
N GLY A 86 1.10 18.44 -7.45
CA GLY A 86 -0.32 18.57 -7.12
C GLY A 86 -0.74 17.75 -5.90
N LEU A 87 -0.22 16.54 -5.79
CA LEU A 87 -0.45 15.65 -4.64
C LEU A 87 0.11 16.25 -3.34
N MET A 88 1.36 16.71 -3.37
CA MET A 88 2.02 17.30 -2.21
C MET A 88 1.35 18.62 -1.79
N GLN A 89 0.94 19.44 -2.75
CA GLN A 89 0.20 20.66 -2.48
C GLN A 89 -1.15 20.36 -1.80
N GLY A 90 -1.88 19.36 -2.30
CA GLY A 90 -3.14 18.91 -1.70
C GLY A 90 -2.94 18.39 -0.28
N LEU A 91 -1.89 17.61 -0.07
CA LEU A 91 -1.57 17.02 1.23
C LEU A 91 -1.19 18.10 2.26
N MET A 92 -0.28 19.02 1.90
CA MET A 92 0.13 20.13 2.77
C MET A 92 -1.04 21.06 3.08
N GLY A 93 -1.82 21.44 2.07
CA GLY A 93 -3.02 22.26 2.26
C GLY A 93 -4.05 21.61 3.18
N GLY A 94 -4.28 20.32 3.01
CA GLY A 94 -5.19 19.55 3.85
C GLY A 94 -4.72 19.41 5.29
N LEU A 95 -3.42 19.25 5.53
CA LEU A 95 -2.83 19.26 6.89
C LEU A 95 -3.03 20.62 7.56
N MET A 96 -2.67 21.71 6.88
CA MET A 96 -2.84 23.07 7.42
C MET A 96 -4.30 23.40 7.72
N GLN A 97 -5.26 22.98 6.90
CA GLN A 97 -6.70 23.18 7.17
C GLN A 97 -7.17 22.47 8.44
N ARG A 98 -6.47 21.41 8.84
CA ARG A 98 -6.72 20.68 10.10
C ARG A 98 -5.92 21.22 11.30
N GLY A 99 -5.19 22.30 11.10
CA GLY A 99 -4.33 22.89 12.13
C GLY A 99 -3.05 22.09 12.41
N LEU A 100 -2.69 21.19 11.48
CA LEU A 100 -1.46 20.40 11.57
C LEU A 100 -0.35 21.11 10.80
N ASP A 101 0.82 21.21 11.41
CA ASP A 101 1.99 21.82 10.76
C ASP A 101 2.76 20.78 9.95
N PRO A 102 2.80 20.90 8.61
CA PRO A 102 3.54 19.97 7.76
C PRO A 102 5.04 19.86 8.08
N ARG A 103 5.62 20.89 8.71
CA ARG A 103 7.03 20.87 9.13
C ARG A 103 7.31 19.78 10.16
N GLN A 104 6.32 19.39 10.93
CA GLN A 104 6.45 18.30 11.91
C GLN A 104 6.67 16.93 11.25
N ALA A 105 6.44 16.80 9.95
CA ALA A 105 6.81 15.61 9.19
C ALA A 105 8.33 15.40 9.07
N GLY A 106 9.15 16.36 9.53
CA GLY A 106 10.61 16.27 9.44
C GLY A 106 11.15 16.38 8.03
N VAL A 107 10.41 17.05 7.14
CA VAL A 107 10.82 17.30 5.75
C VAL A 107 11.79 18.48 5.67
N GLN A 108 12.74 18.39 4.77
CA GLN A 108 13.75 19.41 4.59
C GLN A 108 13.31 20.49 3.58
N ASN A 109 12.54 20.11 2.60
CA ASN A 109 12.03 20.98 1.55
C ASN A 109 10.50 20.99 1.53
N MET A 110 9.92 22.18 1.68
CA MET A 110 8.48 22.39 1.71
C MET A 110 7.89 22.88 0.37
N ASP A 111 8.70 22.99 -0.67
CA ASP A 111 8.20 23.36 -1.99
C ASP A 111 7.68 22.11 -2.72
N PRO A 112 6.36 22.02 -3.01
CA PRO A 112 5.78 20.86 -3.67
C PRO A 112 6.40 20.52 -5.03
N ASN A 113 6.95 21.53 -5.72
CA ASN A 113 7.51 21.34 -7.06
C ASN A 113 8.92 20.73 -7.04
N THR A 114 9.63 20.90 -5.91
CA THR A 114 11.03 20.48 -5.78
C THR A 114 11.24 19.52 -4.61
N MET A 115 10.15 19.13 -3.92
CA MET A 115 10.20 18.18 -2.82
C MET A 115 10.74 16.83 -3.27
N SER A 116 11.68 16.29 -2.51
CA SER A 116 12.25 14.97 -2.82
C SER A 116 11.22 13.85 -2.57
N PRO A 117 11.30 12.71 -3.29
CA PRO A 117 10.44 11.56 -3.04
C PRO A 117 10.50 11.07 -1.58
N GLN A 118 11.64 11.21 -0.93
CA GLN A 118 11.82 10.86 0.48
C GLN A 118 11.04 11.82 1.39
N ASP A 119 11.14 13.13 1.17
CA ASP A 119 10.38 14.12 1.95
C ASP A 119 8.88 13.95 1.73
N SER A 120 8.47 13.65 0.51
CA SER A 120 7.07 13.35 0.17
C SER A 120 6.55 12.11 0.90
N ALA A 121 7.36 11.06 0.98
CA ALA A 121 7.01 9.86 1.73
C ALA A 121 6.89 10.11 3.24
N ARG A 122 7.78 10.94 3.81
CA ARG A 122 7.67 11.38 5.22
C ARG A 122 6.40 12.20 5.46
N MET A 123 6.10 13.12 4.55
CA MET A 123 4.87 13.93 4.61
C MET A 123 3.63 13.02 4.58
N THR A 124 3.63 12.02 3.72
CA THR A 124 2.56 11.02 3.63
C THR A 124 2.45 10.19 4.91
N GLY A 125 3.56 9.74 5.47
CA GLY A 125 3.60 9.02 6.75
C GLY A 125 3.08 9.88 7.91
N TYR A 126 3.44 11.15 7.95
CA TYR A 126 2.92 12.09 8.94
C TYR A 126 1.40 12.27 8.79
N ALA A 127 0.92 12.48 7.57
CA ALA A 127 -0.52 12.59 7.30
C ALA A 127 -1.26 11.30 7.67
N GLN A 128 -0.69 10.13 7.42
CA GLN A 128 -1.28 8.85 7.82
C GLN A 128 -1.48 8.76 9.33
N GLN A 129 -0.51 9.24 10.12
CA GLN A 129 -0.57 9.18 11.57
C GLN A 129 -1.51 10.23 12.18
N GLN A 130 -1.55 11.42 11.61
CA GLN A 130 -2.25 12.57 12.18
C GLN A 130 -3.66 12.78 11.58
N ALA A 131 -3.85 12.41 10.32
CA ALA A 131 -5.08 12.65 9.56
C ALA A 131 -5.28 11.59 8.48
N PRO A 132 -5.53 10.31 8.83
CA PRO A 132 -5.64 9.22 7.86
C PRO A 132 -6.75 9.44 6.83
N ASP A 133 -7.83 10.12 7.19
CA ASP A 133 -8.91 10.53 6.29
C ASP A 133 -8.44 11.51 5.20
N LEU A 134 -7.44 12.33 5.50
CA LEU A 134 -6.84 13.23 4.52
C LEU A 134 -6.16 12.46 3.39
N LEU A 135 -5.46 11.37 3.69
CA LEU A 135 -4.88 10.52 2.66
C LEU A 135 -5.95 9.95 1.73
N HIS A 136 -7.08 9.52 2.27
CA HIS A 136 -8.21 9.06 1.46
C HIS A 136 -8.76 10.18 0.56
N GLN A 137 -8.83 11.38 1.07
CA GLN A 137 -9.30 12.54 0.31
C GLN A 137 -8.34 12.93 -0.79
N VAL A 138 -7.04 12.99 -0.50
CA VAL A 138 -6.01 13.47 -1.43
C VAL A 138 -5.61 12.39 -2.44
N MET A 139 -5.46 11.15 -1.99
CA MET A 139 -5.11 10.00 -2.84
C MET A 139 -6.34 9.31 -3.44
N GLY A 140 -7.55 9.72 -3.05
CA GLY A 140 -8.80 9.15 -3.55
C GLY A 140 -9.26 9.76 -4.88
N PRO A 141 -10.38 9.25 -5.45
CA PRO A 141 -10.89 9.69 -6.75
C PRO A 141 -11.28 11.15 -6.85
N GLY A 142 -11.59 11.78 -5.70
CA GLY A 142 -11.91 13.21 -5.58
C GLY A 142 -10.72 14.12 -5.33
N GLY A 143 -9.53 13.56 -5.21
CA GLY A 143 -8.30 14.29 -4.94
C GLY A 143 -7.64 14.88 -6.20
N PRO A 144 -6.46 15.51 -6.02
CA PRO A 144 -5.72 16.16 -7.11
C PRO A 144 -5.36 15.24 -8.28
N LEU A 145 -5.23 13.94 -8.03
CA LEU A 145 -4.89 12.94 -9.04
C LEU A 145 -6.08 12.53 -9.92
N GLY A 146 -7.31 12.83 -9.47
CA GLY A 146 -8.53 12.33 -10.11
C GLY A 146 -8.68 10.80 -9.96
N SER A 147 -9.75 10.24 -10.53
CA SER A 147 -10.08 8.82 -10.37
C SER A 147 -9.01 7.87 -10.97
N THR A 148 -8.47 8.21 -12.13
CA THR A 148 -7.44 7.40 -12.78
C THR A 148 -6.11 7.48 -12.02
N GLY A 149 -5.68 8.68 -11.65
CA GLY A 149 -4.45 8.88 -10.91
C GLY A 149 -4.52 8.27 -9.50
N ALA A 150 -5.65 8.36 -8.83
CA ALA A 150 -5.87 7.72 -7.52
C ALA A 150 -5.75 6.19 -7.60
N LYS A 151 -6.31 5.57 -8.65
CA LYS A 151 -6.17 4.13 -8.91
C LYS A 151 -4.70 3.75 -9.13
N LEU A 152 -4.01 4.52 -9.99
CA LEU A 152 -2.60 4.28 -10.27
C LEU A 152 -1.73 4.45 -9.03
N ALA A 153 -2.01 5.45 -8.20
CA ALA A 153 -1.31 5.67 -6.94
C ALA A 153 -1.48 4.49 -5.98
N ALA A 154 -2.71 4.06 -5.76
CA ALA A 154 -3.00 2.92 -4.90
C ALA A 154 -2.33 1.62 -5.41
N ALA A 155 -2.49 1.31 -6.70
CA ALA A 155 -1.91 0.12 -7.31
C ALA A 155 -0.37 0.17 -7.32
N GLY A 156 0.23 1.34 -7.60
CA GLY A 156 1.67 1.52 -7.61
C GLY A 156 2.29 1.35 -6.24
N VAL A 157 1.74 1.99 -5.21
CA VAL A 157 2.22 1.83 -3.83
C VAL A 157 2.13 0.37 -3.39
N LEU A 158 1.01 -0.31 -3.68
CA LEU A 158 0.84 -1.73 -3.35
C LEU A 158 1.84 -2.63 -4.10
N ALA A 159 2.14 -2.32 -5.36
CA ALA A 159 3.14 -3.06 -6.13
C ALA A 159 4.54 -2.91 -5.54
N PHE A 160 4.92 -1.70 -5.12
CA PHE A 160 6.22 -1.49 -4.45
C PHE A 160 6.27 -2.10 -3.07
N ALA A 161 5.18 -2.03 -2.30
CA ALA A 161 5.07 -2.76 -1.04
C ALA A 161 5.25 -4.27 -1.25
N ALA A 162 4.63 -4.82 -2.29
CA ALA A 162 4.78 -6.23 -2.66
C ALA A 162 6.22 -6.59 -2.99
N LYS A 163 6.90 -5.78 -3.79
CA LYS A 163 8.31 -6.01 -4.14
C LYS A 163 9.23 -5.98 -2.94
N GLN A 164 9.00 -5.09 -1.99
CA GLN A 164 9.76 -5.06 -0.73
C GLN A 164 9.48 -6.29 0.12
N PHE A 165 8.22 -6.68 0.23
CA PHE A 165 7.82 -7.84 1.01
C PHE A 165 8.34 -9.15 0.43
N LEU A 166 8.28 -9.31 -0.88
CA LEU A 166 8.75 -10.50 -1.59
C LEU A 166 10.26 -10.50 -1.82
N GLY A 167 10.87 -9.32 -2.01
CA GLY A 167 12.30 -9.16 -2.24
C GLY A 167 13.15 -9.15 -0.97
N GLY A 168 12.61 -8.69 0.15
CA GLY A 168 13.31 -8.60 1.43
C GLY A 168 13.60 -9.95 2.09
N GLY A 169 12.97 -11.04 1.60
CA GLY A 169 13.22 -12.39 2.08
C GLY A 169 14.38 -13.12 1.39
N MET A 170 14.98 -12.57 0.32
CA MET A 170 16.02 -13.27 -0.47
C MET A 170 17.33 -12.49 -0.63
N GLY A 171 17.53 -11.41 0.12
CA GLY A 171 18.77 -10.61 0.11
C GLY A 171 19.84 -11.09 1.08
N GLY A 172 19.92 -12.39 1.38
CA GLY A 172 20.97 -12.99 2.20
C GLY A 172 22.05 -13.64 1.34
N GLY A 173 23.16 -12.91 1.07
CA GLY A 173 24.45 -13.55 0.86
C GLY A 173 24.75 -14.18 -0.48
N GLY A 174 24.87 -13.39 -1.52
CA GLY A 174 25.67 -13.75 -2.69
C GLY A 174 27.12 -13.27 -2.53
N ASN A 175 27.87 -13.83 -1.61
CA ASN A 175 29.32 -13.69 -1.58
C ASN A 175 29.92 -14.62 -2.62
N THR A 176 30.00 -14.17 -3.86
CA THR A 176 30.84 -14.80 -4.87
C THR A 176 32.27 -14.28 -4.73
N GLY A 177 32.97 -14.85 -3.77
CA GLY A 177 34.42 -14.83 -3.78
C GLY A 177 34.94 -15.61 -4.99
N GLY A 178 35.19 -14.92 -6.10
CA GLY A 178 35.95 -15.42 -7.22
C GLY A 178 37.42 -15.15 -6.97
N GLY A 179 38.10 -16.08 -6.34
CA GLY A 179 39.55 -16.13 -6.35
C GLY A 179 40.02 -16.52 -7.73
N PHE A 180 40.90 -15.73 -8.28
CA PHE A 180 41.79 -16.13 -9.38
C PHE A 180 43.22 -16.08 -8.89
N LEU A 181 43.88 -17.24 -9.06
CA LEU A 181 45.31 -17.41 -9.04
C LEU A 181 45.93 -16.66 -10.20
#